data_5a83a04eacf8dfffa75d57507db9930e
#
_entry.id   5a83a04eacf8dfffa75d57507db9930e
#
_cell.length_a   1.000
_cell.length_b   1.000
_cell.length_c   1.000
_cell.angle_alpha   90.00
_cell.angle_beta   90.00
_cell.angle_gamma   90.00
#
_symmetry.space_group_name_H-M   'P 1'
#
loop_
_entity.id
_entity.type
_entity.pdbx_description
1 polymer ?
#
loop_
_entity_poly.entity_id
_entity_poly.type
_entity_poly.pdbx_seq_one_letter_code
_entity_poly.pdbx_strand_id
1 'polypeptide(L)'
;MTGTHGDELDGQYVCYEIVKQLNAHPEKLKGIVDIYPDVNPLGLDTGSRGIPMFDLDMNRVFPGDNNGAMAEYVAAGIIEDIIGSDLCIDIHSSNIFVNEMPQVRINDDTQEKLLPYAKMMNAQFVWIYSSITVLDATLAYSLNHLGVPTLVTEMGVGNRITPKYCRDIVDGIFNLMSHMGIWDDEPKEVNEPIISTEGEVTFLTAKESGIFVSAVDSMGRIGIGTHIGDIIEPIEGRIIQRIESPTDGIIFTLRENPVVHKGALIARVYGGR
;
A
#
# COMPACT_ATOMS: atom_id res chain seq x y z
N MET A 1 1.24 7.66 9.16
CA MET A 1 2.06 6.69 9.91
C MET A 1 2.56 5.59 9.00
N THR A 2 3.58 4.85 9.40
CA THR A 2 4.16 3.72 8.66
C THR A 2 4.94 2.80 9.58
N GLY A 3 5.56 1.74 9.04
CA GLY A 3 6.39 0.81 9.81
C GLY A 3 5.61 -0.21 10.62
N THR A 4 4.34 -0.44 10.32
CA THR A 4 3.56 -1.55 10.88
C THR A 4 4.21 -2.90 10.51
N HIS A 5 4.77 -2.97 9.29
CA HIS A 5 5.59 -4.08 8.83
C HIS A 5 7.03 -3.60 8.64
N GLY A 6 7.99 -4.31 9.26
CA GLY A 6 9.38 -3.86 9.28
C GLY A 6 10.14 -4.07 7.96
N ASP A 7 9.60 -4.85 7.03
CA ASP A 7 10.13 -5.04 5.69
C ASP A 7 9.59 -4.03 4.66
N GLU A 8 8.73 -3.09 5.06
CA GLU A 8 8.09 -2.09 4.20
C GLU A 8 8.74 -0.72 4.41
N LEU A 9 9.67 -0.32 3.52
CA LEU A 9 10.58 0.82 3.74
C LEU A 9 10.22 2.11 3.02
N ASP A 10 9.30 2.08 2.04
CA ASP A 10 8.91 3.28 1.29
C ASP A 10 8.29 4.34 2.22
N GLY A 11 7.52 3.90 3.23
CA GLY A 11 6.87 4.79 4.18
C GLY A 11 7.84 5.61 5.03
N GLN A 12 8.97 5.02 5.46
CA GLN A 12 10.01 5.75 6.20
C GLN A 12 10.63 6.85 5.33
N TYR A 13 10.82 6.57 4.03
CA TYR A 13 11.33 7.58 3.10
C TYR A 13 10.29 8.69 2.84
N VAL A 14 9.01 8.35 2.77
CA VAL A 14 7.92 9.34 2.70
C VAL A 14 7.92 10.22 3.95
N CYS A 15 7.99 9.65 5.15
CA CYS A 15 8.08 10.41 6.40
C CYS A 15 9.30 11.34 6.43
N TYR A 16 10.47 10.84 6.00
CA TYR A 16 11.69 11.66 5.89
C TYR A 16 11.48 12.88 4.98
N GLU A 17 10.92 12.71 3.79
CA GLU A 17 10.70 13.81 2.84
C GLU A 17 9.65 14.80 3.34
N ILE A 18 8.60 14.33 4.05
CA ILE A 18 7.60 15.21 4.69
C ILE A 18 8.27 16.06 5.78
N VAL A 19 8.98 15.42 6.72
CA VAL A 19 9.67 16.15 7.82
C VAL A 19 10.65 17.17 7.27
N LYS A 20 11.39 16.80 6.22
CA LYS A 20 12.34 17.69 5.56
C LYS A 20 11.65 18.94 4.98
N GLN A 21 10.49 18.77 4.32
CA GLN A 21 9.73 19.92 3.79
C GLN A 21 9.11 20.77 4.88
N LEU A 22 8.53 20.15 5.92
CA LEU A 22 7.98 20.87 7.07
C LEU A 22 9.05 21.70 7.78
N ASN A 23 10.25 21.15 7.96
CA ASN A 23 11.38 21.86 8.57
C ASN A 23 11.95 22.98 7.68
N ALA A 24 11.86 22.83 6.36
CA ALA A 24 12.31 23.85 5.43
C ALA A 24 11.36 25.07 5.38
N HIS A 25 10.07 24.85 5.66
CA HIS A 25 9.03 25.87 5.53
C HIS A 25 8.03 25.81 6.70
N PRO A 26 8.51 25.95 7.96
CA PRO A 26 7.64 25.84 9.15
C PRO A 26 6.54 26.90 9.19
N GLU A 27 6.75 28.04 8.54
CA GLU A 27 5.77 29.13 8.44
C GLU A 27 4.53 28.75 7.63
N LYS A 28 4.62 27.74 6.77
CA LYS A 28 3.50 27.25 5.97
C LYS A 28 2.59 26.29 6.74
N LEU A 29 3.05 25.72 7.85
CA LEU A 29 2.23 24.80 8.66
C LEU A 29 1.21 25.60 9.48
N LYS A 30 -0.09 25.33 9.26
CA LYS A 30 -1.22 26.02 9.92
C LYS A 30 -2.03 25.09 10.83
N GLY A 31 -1.66 23.84 10.91
CA GLY A 31 -2.31 22.82 11.74
C GLY A 31 -1.29 21.96 12.46
N ILE A 32 -1.69 20.76 12.83
CA ILE A 32 -0.86 19.76 13.49
C ILE A 32 -0.65 18.59 12.53
N VAL A 33 0.58 18.12 12.43
CA VAL A 33 0.94 16.93 11.66
C VAL A 33 1.74 16.02 12.56
N ASP A 34 1.13 14.93 12.99
CA ASP A 34 1.78 13.87 13.74
C ASP A 34 2.38 12.83 12.81
N ILE A 35 3.62 12.45 13.03
CA ILE A 35 4.36 11.53 12.15
C ILE A 35 4.88 10.36 12.96
N TYR A 36 4.40 9.16 12.59
CA TYR A 36 4.83 7.88 13.15
C TYR A 36 5.65 7.15 12.08
N PRO A 37 6.97 7.34 12.08
CA PRO A 37 7.82 6.78 11.01
C PRO A 37 8.06 5.28 11.16
N ASP A 38 7.80 4.74 12.34
CA ASP A 38 8.00 3.33 12.63
C ASP A 38 7.20 2.92 13.88
N VAL A 39 6.22 2.05 13.71
CA VAL A 39 5.42 1.52 14.82
C VAL A 39 5.78 0.09 15.21
N ASN A 40 6.69 -0.56 14.46
CA ASN A 40 7.26 -1.88 14.74
C ASN A 40 8.80 -1.85 14.60
N PRO A 41 9.51 -1.14 15.48
CA PRO A 41 10.97 -0.95 15.37
C PRO A 41 11.74 -2.27 15.42
N LEU A 42 11.26 -3.28 16.11
CA LEU A 42 11.90 -4.61 16.13
C LEU A 42 11.79 -5.31 14.77
N GLY A 43 10.67 -5.15 14.09
CA GLY A 43 10.47 -5.64 12.73
C GLY A 43 11.38 -4.92 11.75
N LEU A 44 11.50 -3.59 11.85
CA LEU A 44 12.37 -2.77 11.02
C LEU A 44 13.84 -3.18 11.18
N ASP A 45 14.33 -3.33 12.41
CA ASP A 45 15.72 -3.72 12.70
C ASP A 45 16.09 -5.09 12.08
N THR A 46 15.13 -5.99 11.96
CA THR A 46 15.34 -7.33 11.42
C THR A 46 14.88 -7.49 9.97
N GLY A 47 14.26 -6.45 9.38
CA GLY A 47 13.68 -6.51 8.04
C GLY A 47 12.58 -7.56 7.93
N SER A 48 11.82 -7.78 8.99
CA SER A 48 10.74 -8.77 9.05
C SER A 48 9.38 -8.09 9.07
N ARG A 49 8.38 -8.72 8.43
CA ARG A 49 7.01 -8.22 8.39
C ARG A 49 6.41 -8.04 9.78
N GLY A 50 6.43 -9.08 10.58
CA GLY A 50 5.85 -9.10 11.93
C GLY A 50 6.83 -8.73 13.02
N ILE A 51 6.37 -8.78 14.26
CA ILE A 51 7.20 -8.64 15.46
C ILE A 51 8.07 -9.91 15.58
N PRO A 52 9.41 -9.82 15.52
CA PRO A 52 10.29 -10.96 15.27
C PRO A 52 10.12 -12.11 16.26
N MET A 53 9.99 -11.87 17.53
CA MET A 53 9.95 -12.94 18.54
C MET A 53 8.65 -13.76 18.53
N PHE A 54 7.60 -13.24 17.92
CA PHE A 54 6.26 -13.82 17.98
C PHE A 54 5.69 -14.16 16.61
N ASP A 55 6.40 -13.77 15.53
CA ASP A 55 5.91 -13.82 14.14
C ASP A 55 4.49 -13.21 14.01
N LEU A 56 4.23 -12.17 14.81
CA LEU A 56 2.92 -11.55 14.93
C LEU A 56 2.82 -10.35 13.99
N ASP A 57 1.87 -10.41 13.06
CA ASP A 57 1.51 -9.26 12.22
C ASP A 57 0.72 -8.24 13.06
N MET A 58 1.34 -7.08 13.32
CA MET A 58 0.75 -6.01 14.10
C MET A 58 -0.54 -5.48 13.49
N ASN A 59 -0.67 -5.55 12.15
CA ASN A 59 -1.88 -5.17 11.44
C ASN A 59 -2.99 -6.25 11.49
N ARG A 60 -2.94 -7.11 12.52
CA ARG A 60 -3.97 -8.10 12.86
C ARG A 60 -4.38 -8.05 14.33
N VAL A 61 -3.92 -7.01 15.06
CA VAL A 61 -4.22 -6.88 16.49
C VAL A 61 -4.92 -5.58 16.86
N PHE A 62 -5.12 -4.66 15.90
CA PHE A 62 -5.88 -3.44 16.15
C PHE A 62 -7.39 -3.74 16.36
N PRO A 63 -8.08 -2.97 17.22
CA PRO A 63 -7.64 -1.74 17.91
C PRO A 63 -6.76 -1.99 19.14
N GLY A 64 -6.45 -3.23 19.49
CA GLY A 64 -5.68 -3.60 20.67
C GLY A 64 -6.49 -3.67 21.96
N ASP A 65 -5.79 -3.95 23.07
CA ASP A 65 -6.34 -4.01 24.43
C ASP A 65 -5.28 -3.56 25.44
N ASN A 66 -5.59 -2.55 26.25
CA ASN A 66 -4.72 -2.03 27.31
C ASN A 66 -4.36 -3.06 28.41
N ASN A 67 -5.11 -4.15 28.49
CA ASN A 67 -4.84 -5.26 29.42
C ASN A 67 -4.34 -6.52 28.69
N GLY A 68 -4.14 -6.42 27.38
CA GLY A 68 -3.71 -7.53 26.54
C GLY A 68 -2.21 -7.81 26.56
N ALA A 69 -1.76 -8.64 25.63
CA ALA A 69 -0.35 -8.89 25.41
C ALA A 69 0.36 -7.64 24.87
N MET A 70 1.70 -7.64 24.86
CA MET A 70 2.51 -6.46 24.48
C MET A 70 2.07 -5.82 23.14
N ALA A 71 1.79 -6.63 22.12
CA ALA A 71 1.38 -6.09 20.83
C ALA A 71 0.00 -5.43 20.86
N GLU A 72 -0.95 -6.02 21.63
CA GLU A 72 -2.28 -5.46 21.83
C GLU A 72 -2.23 -4.16 22.64
N TYR A 73 -1.39 -4.13 23.67
CA TYR A 73 -1.15 -2.92 24.47
C TYR A 73 -0.57 -1.77 23.61
N VAL A 74 0.44 -2.07 22.76
CA VAL A 74 1.03 -1.08 21.84
C VAL A 74 -0.01 -0.61 20.81
N ALA A 75 -0.78 -1.53 20.24
CA ALA A 75 -1.84 -1.19 19.28
C ALA A 75 -2.91 -0.27 19.91
N ALA A 76 -3.33 -0.56 21.14
CA ALA A 76 -4.28 0.29 21.87
C ALA A 76 -3.72 1.69 22.10
N GLY A 77 -2.45 1.81 22.51
CA GLY A 77 -1.80 3.11 22.70
C GLY A 77 -1.71 3.92 21.40
N ILE A 78 -1.43 3.27 20.27
CA ILE A 78 -1.43 3.93 18.95
C ILE A 78 -2.83 4.45 18.59
N ILE A 79 -3.86 3.64 18.80
CA ILE A 79 -5.25 4.06 18.55
C ILE A 79 -5.64 5.25 19.44
N GLU A 80 -5.34 5.19 20.72
CA GLU A 80 -5.64 6.27 21.68
C GLU A 80 -4.97 7.60 21.31
N ASP A 81 -3.75 7.54 20.78
CA ASP A 81 -2.99 8.72 20.38
C ASP A 81 -3.51 9.35 19.08
N ILE A 82 -4.06 8.53 18.17
CA ILE A 82 -4.59 8.98 16.86
C ILE A 82 -6.06 9.43 16.94
N ILE A 83 -6.84 8.92 17.89
CA ILE A 83 -8.26 9.30 18.04
C ILE A 83 -8.41 10.80 18.17
N GLY A 84 -9.32 11.37 17.36
CA GLY A 84 -9.57 12.81 17.31
C GLY A 84 -8.81 13.54 16.21
N SER A 85 -7.97 12.84 15.45
CA SER A 85 -7.38 13.38 14.23
C SER A 85 -8.43 13.56 13.13
N ASP A 86 -8.28 14.58 12.30
CA ASP A 86 -9.17 14.85 11.17
C ASP A 86 -9.00 13.82 10.03
N LEU A 87 -7.79 13.29 9.87
CA LEU A 87 -7.43 12.29 8.86
C LEU A 87 -6.17 11.54 9.29
N CYS A 88 -6.15 10.24 9.02
CA CYS A 88 -4.95 9.41 9.11
C CYS A 88 -4.56 8.87 7.73
N ILE A 89 -3.26 8.76 7.46
CA ILE A 89 -2.71 8.10 6.29
C ILE A 89 -1.80 6.97 6.77
N ASP A 90 -2.21 5.74 6.52
CA ASP A 90 -1.46 4.52 6.82
C ASP A 90 -0.68 4.10 5.58
N ILE A 91 0.65 4.23 5.66
CA ILE A 91 1.54 4.08 4.51
C ILE A 91 2.24 2.72 4.59
N HIS A 92 1.98 1.90 3.59
CA HIS A 92 2.56 0.58 3.39
C HIS A 92 3.37 0.51 2.10
N SER A 93 4.32 -0.40 2.06
CA SER A 93 4.84 -0.96 0.81
C SER A 93 4.19 -2.31 0.58
N SER A 94 4.36 -2.85 -0.64
CA SER A 94 4.00 -4.24 -0.86
C SER A 94 4.95 -5.19 -0.12
N ASN A 95 4.57 -6.47 -0.03
CA ASN A 95 5.46 -7.49 0.52
C ASN A 95 6.69 -7.73 -0.38
N ILE A 96 7.63 -8.55 0.08
CA ILE A 96 8.87 -8.86 -0.65
C ILE A 96 8.69 -9.64 -1.97
N PHE A 97 7.48 -10.05 -2.28
CA PHE A 97 7.21 -10.93 -3.43
C PHE A 97 6.68 -10.20 -4.66
N VAL A 98 5.93 -9.14 -4.48
CA VAL A 98 5.28 -8.42 -5.58
C VAL A 98 5.55 -6.92 -5.48
N ASN A 99 5.65 -6.29 -6.64
CA ASN A 99 5.74 -4.84 -6.78
C ASN A 99 4.36 -4.29 -7.09
N GLU A 100 3.98 -3.21 -6.43
CA GLU A 100 2.71 -2.52 -6.64
C GLU A 100 2.92 -1.09 -7.09
N MET A 101 2.11 -0.65 -8.06
CA MET A 101 2.06 0.78 -8.39
C MET A 101 1.44 1.57 -7.23
N PRO A 102 1.78 2.84 -7.06
CA PRO A 102 1.17 3.68 -6.03
C PRO A 102 -0.35 3.63 -6.10
N GLN A 103 -0.98 3.15 -5.05
CA GLN A 103 -2.42 3.00 -4.96
C GLN A 103 -2.93 3.40 -3.57
N VAL A 104 -4.17 3.87 -3.54
CA VAL A 104 -4.94 4.03 -2.30
C VAL A 104 -5.95 2.91 -2.21
N ARG A 105 -6.04 2.27 -1.07
CA ARG A 105 -7.01 1.21 -0.78
C ARG A 105 -8.07 1.72 0.19
N ILE A 106 -9.31 1.53 -0.17
CA ILE A 106 -10.47 1.88 0.67
C ILE A 106 -11.51 0.77 0.62
N ASN A 107 -12.22 0.58 1.73
CA ASN A 107 -13.32 -0.36 1.78
C ASN A 107 -14.56 0.24 1.12
N ASP A 108 -15.43 -0.60 0.59
CA ASP A 108 -16.68 -0.20 -0.04
C ASP A 108 -17.62 0.53 0.94
N ASP A 109 -17.65 0.14 2.21
CA ASP A 109 -18.46 0.78 3.27
C ASP A 109 -18.00 2.19 3.64
N THR A 110 -16.72 2.52 3.40
CA THR A 110 -16.13 3.83 3.67
C THR A 110 -15.91 4.68 2.42
N GLN A 111 -16.25 4.14 1.24
CA GLN A 111 -15.97 4.74 -0.06
C GLN A 111 -16.49 6.17 -0.19
N GLU A 112 -17.73 6.42 0.17
CA GLU A 112 -18.35 7.74 0.02
C GLU A 112 -17.58 8.83 0.76
N LYS A 113 -17.07 8.50 1.96
CA LYS A 113 -16.31 9.41 2.80
C LYS A 113 -14.87 9.58 2.34
N LEU A 114 -14.21 8.48 1.94
CA LEU A 114 -12.76 8.44 1.71
C LEU A 114 -12.35 8.73 0.26
N LEU A 115 -13.20 8.47 -0.72
CA LEU A 115 -12.86 8.64 -2.13
C LEU A 115 -12.41 10.06 -2.50
N PRO A 116 -13.02 11.15 -1.98
CA PRO A 116 -12.53 12.50 -2.22
C PRO A 116 -11.08 12.70 -1.79
N TYR A 117 -10.69 12.21 -0.62
CA TYR A 117 -9.32 12.27 -0.12
C TYR A 117 -8.38 11.40 -0.94
N ALA A 118 -8.82 10.17 -1.28
CA ALA A 118 -8.01 9.24 -2.08
C ALA A 118 -7.61 9.82 -3.45
N LYS A 119 -8.49 10.59 -4.09
CA LYS A 119 -8.22 11.28 -5.36
C LYS A 119 -7.13 12.36 -5.25
N MET A 120 -6.91 12.91 -4.06
CA MET A 120 -5.91 13.96 -3.81
C MET A 120 -4.50 13.39 -3.57
N MET A 121 -4.37 12.06 -3.35
CA MET A 121 -3.13 11.42 -2.92
C MET A 121 -2.07 11.22 -4.00
N ASN A 122 -2.30 11.71 -5.23
CA ASN A 122 -1.38 11.53 -6.37
C ASN A 122 -1.02 10.06 -6.66
N ALA A 123 -1.90 9.14 -6.25
CA ALA A 123 -1.78 7.73 -6.56
C ALA A 123 -2.23 7.46 -8.00
N GLN A 124 -1.76 6.36 -8.59
CA GLN A 124 -2.16 5.96 -9.95
C GLN A 124 -3.45 5.15 -9.97
N PHE A 125 -3.78 4.51 -8.84
CA PHE A 125 -4.93 3.62 -8.72
C PHE A 125 -5.62 3.81 -7.38
N VAL A 126 -6.95 3.78 -7.36
CA VAL A 126 -7.76 3.66 -6.14
C VAL A 126 -8.47 2.32 -6.19
N TRP A 127 -8.07 1.43 -5.30
CA TRP A 127 -8.69 0.12 -5.18
C TRP A 127 -9.76 0.13 -4.11
N ILE A 128 -11.01 0.01 -4.56
CA ILE A 128 -12.18 -0.17 -3.68
C ILE A 128 -12.45 -1.68 -3.60
N TYR A 129 -12.39 -2.23 -2.41
CA TYR A 129 -12.59 -3.66 -2.18
C TYR A 129 -13.70 -3.91 -1.16
N SER A 130 -14.33 -5.07 -1.27
CA SER A 130 -15.41 -5.45 -0.35
C SER A 130 -14.89 -5.68 1.06
N SER A 131 -15.62 -5.15 2.04
CA SER A 131 -15.35 -5.31 3.48
C SER A 131 -15.50 -6.73 4.02
N ILE A 132 -15.95 -7.71 3.22
CA ILE A 132 -16.12 -9.13 3.62
C ILE A 132 -14.76 -9.86 3.77
N THR A 133 -13.66 -9.18 3.97
CA THR A 133 -12.34 -9.78 4.10
C THR A 133 -11.82 -9.69 5.53
N VAL A 134 -10.83 -10.54 5.87
CA VAL A 134 -10.18 -10.71 7.20
C VAL A 134 -9.45 -9.43 7.67
N LEU A 135 -10.04 -8.24 7.48
CA LEU A 135 -9.37 -6.97 7.71
C LEU A 135 -9.87 -6.21 8.95
N ASP A 136 -10.78 -6.82 9.72
CA ASP A 136 -11.42 -6.18 10.89
C ASP A 136 -10.43 -5.79 11.99
N ALA A 137 -9.23 -6.36 11.99
CA ALA A 137 -8.17 -6.11 12.97
C ALA A 137 -7.00 -5.29 12.39
N THR A 138 -7.23 -4.54 11.31
CA THR A 138 -6.24 -3.60 10.78
C THR A 138 -6.39 -2.22 11.41
N LEU A 139 -5.29 -1.44 11.39
CA LEU A 139 -5.30 -0.06 11.85
C LEU A 139 -6.39 0.76 11.15
N ALA A 140 -6.36 0.76 9.82
CA ALA A 140 -7.27 1.58 9.03
C ALA A 140 -8.74 1.20 9.24
N TYR A 141 -9.06 -0.09 9.33
CA TYR A 141 -10.41 -0.53 9.66
C TYR A 141 -10.84 -0.01 11.03
N SER A 142 -10.00 -0.22 12.06
CA SER A 142 -10.29 0.21 13.42
C SER A 142 -10.49 1.73 13.52
N LEU A 143 -9.60 2.53 12.94
CA LEU A 143 -9.70 3.99 12.98
C LEU A 143 -10.94 4.51 12.23
N ASN A 144 -11.24 3.97 11.05
CA ASN A 144 -12.44 4.34 10.29
C ASN A 144 -13.73 4.08 11.09
N HIS A 145 -13.81 2.95 11.83
CA HIS A 145 -14.95 2.63 12.68
C HIS A 145 -14.99 3.44 13.98
N LEU A 146 -13.84 3.93 14.45
CA LEU A 146 -13.74 4.85 15.59
C LEU A 146 -13.92 6.33 15.19
N GLY A 147 -14.22 6.58 13.92
CA GLY A 147 -14.59 7.92 13.42
C GLY A 147 -13.43 8.73 12.83
N VAL A 148 -12.20 8.22 12.82
CA VAL A 148 -11.05 8.86 12.17
C VAL A 148 -10.96 8.37 10.73
N PRO A 149 -11.22 9.23 9.71
CA PRO A 149 -11.04 8.87 8.32
C PRO A 149 -9.60 8.41 8.07
N THR A 150 -9.42 7.20 7.54
CA THR A 150 -8.10 6.63 7.37
C THR A 150 -7.94 6.06 5.98
N LEU A 151 -6.96 6.58 5.22
CA LEU A 151 -6.55 6.06 3.92
C LEU A 151 -5.40 5.07 4.12
N VAL A 152 -5.42 3.99 3.34
CA VAL A 152 -4.26 3.09 3.21
C VAL A 152 -3.60 3.36 1.87
N THR A 153 -2.29 3.61 1.87
CA THR A 153 -1.48 3.67 0.64
C THR A 153 -0.59 2.45 0.55
N GLU A 154 -0.45 1.93 -0.65
CA GLU A 154 0.43 0.80 -0.96
C GLU A 154 1.26 1.12 -2.19
N MET A 155 2.55 0.77 -2.19
CA MET A 155 3.45 1.01 -3.32
C MET A 155 4.70 0.14 -3.26
N GLY A 156 5.41 0.03 -4.37
CA GLY A 156 6.74 -0.58 -4.41
C GLY A 156 6.77 -2.04 -3.98
N VAL A 157 7.87 -2.47 -3.41
CA VAL A 157 8.13 -3.85 -2.98
C VAL A 157 8.93 -3.86 -1.67
N GLY A 158 8.65 -4.79 -0.80
CA GLY A 158 9.34 -4.95 0.49
C GLY A 158 10.87 -5.06 0.38
N ASN A 159 11.56 -4.64 1.43
CA ASN A 159 13.02 -4.54 1.53
C ASN A 159 13.68 -3.60 0.50
N ARG A 160 12.92 -2.69 -0.08
CA ARG A 160 13.43 -1.68 -1.02
C ARG A 160 12.74 -0.34 -0.78
N ILE A 161 13.34 0.70 -1.36
CA ILE A 161 12.74 2.04 -1.46
C ILE A 161 12.63 2.37 -2.93
N THR A 162 11.44 2.83 -3.36
CA THR A 162 11.15 3.29 -4.72
C THR A 162 10.96 4.81 -4.71
N PRO A 163 12.04 5.63 -4.80
CA PRO A 163 11.98 7.06 -4.53
C PRO A 163 10.99 7.84 -5.40
N LYS A 164 10.71 7.34 -6.62
CA LYS A 164 9.70 7.97 -7.48
C LYS A 164 8.30 7.83 -6.89
N TYR A 165 7.93 6.64 -6.47
CA TYR A 165 6.61 6.37 -5.87
C TYR A 165 6.44 7.14 -4.56
N CYS A 166 7.50 7.15 -3.74
CA CYS A 166 7.49 7.92 -2.49
C CYS A 166 7.26 9.41 -2.74
N ARG A 167 7.93 10.01 -3.73
CA ARG A 167 7.73 11.44 -4.08
C ARG A 167 6.32 11.71 -4.59
N ASP A 168 5.76 10.81 -5.41
CA ASP A 168 4.39 10.95 -5.89
C ASP A 168 3.41 11.01 -4.70
N ILE A 169 3.57 10.14 -3.70
CA ILE A 169 2.74 10.13 -2.48
C ILE A 169 3.01 11.35 -1.59
N VAL A 170 4.26 11.80 -1.44
CA VAL A 170 4.58 13.04 -0.70
C VAL A 170 3.87 14.25 -1.33
N ASP A 171 3.90 14.37 -2.67
CA ASP A 171 3.18 15.44 -3.37
C ASP A 171 1.67 15.35 -3.14
N GLY A 172 1.11 14.14 -3.12
CA GLY A 172 -0.30 13.90 -2.77
C GLY A 172 -0.64 14.30 -1.32
N ILE A 173 0.23 13.97 -0.37
CA ILE A 173 0.03 14.35 1.05
C ILE A 173 0.03 15.87 1.20
N PHE A 174 1.00 16.58 0.60
CA PHE A 174 1.02 18.05 0.66
C PHE A 174 -0.16 18.68 -0.09
N ASN A 175 -0.59 18.12 -1.22
CA ASN A 175 -1.79 18.53 -1.90
C ASN A 175 -3.04 18.39 -1.00
N LEU A 176 -3.17 17.25 -0.32
CA LEU A 176 -4.24 17.00 0.62
C LEU A 176 -4.20 17.97 1.83
N MET A 177 -3.02 18.21 2.40
CA MET A 177 -2.83 19.18 3.49
C MET A 177 -3.21 20.60 3.07
N SER A 178 -2.91 21.00 1.82
CA SER A 178 -3.31 22.31 1.28
C SER A 178 -4.82 22.42 1.17
N HIS A 179 -5.50 21.40 0.64
CA HIS A 179 -6.97 21.36 0.58
C HIS A 179 -7.64 21.37 1.96
N MET A 180 -7.01 20.80 2.97
CA MET A 180 -7.49 20.82 4.36
C MET A 180 -7.15 22.12 5.11
N GLY A 181 -6.38 23.05 4.48
CA GLY A 181 -5.91 24.28 5.12
C GLY A 181 -4.82 24.07 6.18
N ILE A 182 -4.19 22.89 6.20
CA ILE A 182 -3.08 22.55 7.11
C ILE A 182 -1.75 23.06 6.58
N TRP A 183 -1.62 23.17 5.24
CA TRP A 183 -0.44 23.66 4.56
C TRP A 183 -0.77 24.88 3.71
N ASP A 184 -0.11 26.03 4.01
CA ASP A 184 -0.34 27.31 3.36
C ASP A 184 0.44 27.42 2.06
N ASP A 185 0.00 26.65 1.07
CA ASP A 185 0.48 26.69 -0.32
C ASP A 185 -0.68 26.34 -1.26
N GLU A 186 -0.56 26.74 -2.51
CA GLU A 186 -1.52 26.35 -3.54
C GLU A 186 -1.52 24.82 -3.70
N PRO A 187 -2.69 24.19 -3.81
CA PRO A 187 -2.79 22.77 -4.09
C PRO A 187 -2.03 22.41 -5.38
N LYS A 188 -1.24 21.35 -5.32
CA LYS A 188 -0.50 20.85 -6.48
C LYS A 188 -1.44 20.15 -7.45
N GLU A 189 -1.13 20.22 -8.74
CA GLU A 189 -1.73 19.34 -9.72
C GLU A 189 -1.29 17.90 -9.45
N VAL A 190 -2.24 16.99 -9.30
CA VAL A 190 -2.01 15.57 -9.05
C VAL A 190 -2.60 14.72 -10.17
N ASN A 191 -2.09 13.52 -10.34
CA ASN A 191 -2.63 12.57 -11.29
C ASN A 191 -4.07 12.19 -10.92
N GLU A 192 -4.95 12.11 -11.91
CA GLU A 192 -6.28 11.52 -11.72
C GLU A 192 -6.13 9.99 -11.68
N PRO A 193 -6.46 9.34 -10.55
CA PRO A 193 -6.29 7.90 -10.43
C PRO A 193 -7.36 7.14 -11.21
N ILE A 194 -7.01 5.94 -11.66
CA ILE A 194 -8.00 4.96 -12.12
C ILE A 194 -8.70 4.40 -10.88
N ILE A 195 -10.03 4.41 -10.88
CA ILE A 195 -10.85 3.93 -9.74
C ILE A 195 -11.48 2.59 -10.11
N SER A 196 -11.41 1.61 -9.21
CA SER A 196 -11.87 0.23 -9.44
C SER A 196 -13.40 0.05 -9.33
N THR A 197 -14.19 0.99 -9.84
CA THR A 197 -15.67 0.95 -9.74
C THR A 197 -16.35 0.29 -10.93
N GLU A 198 -15.72 0.22 -12.09
CA GLU A 198 -16.35 -0.18 -13.35
C GLU A 198 -15.77 -1.44 -13.99
N GLY A 199 -14.84 -2.11 -13.33
CA GLY A 199 -14.16 -3.30 -13.84
C GLY A 199 -13.98 -4.35 -12.75
N GLU A 200 -13.25 -5.40 -13.11
CA GLU A 200 -12.90 -6.48 -12.21
C GLU A 200 -11.39 -6.56 -12.00
N VAL A 201 -10.98 -6.98 -10.81
CA VAL A 201 -9.59 -7.31 -10.52
C VAL A 201 -9.39 -8.81 -10.77
N THR A 202 -8.62 -9.12 -11.80
CA THR A 202 -8.22 -10.49 -12.11
C THR A 202 -6.88 -10.82 -11.46
N PHE A 203 -6.85 -11.91 -10.70
CA PHE A 203 -5.65 -12.44 -10.05
C PHE A 203 -5.01 -13.50 -10.95
N LEU A 204 -3.82 -13.22 -11.46
CA LEU A 204 -3.05 -14.19 -12.23
C LEU A 204 -2.09 -14.92 -11.30
N THR A 205 -2.21 -16.23 -11.24
CA THR A 205 -1.45 -17.07 -10.32
C THR A 205 -0.62 -18.13 -11.04
N ALA A 206 0.47 -18.54 -10.41
CA ALA A 206 1.28 -19.65 -10.86
C ALA A 206 0.48 -20.97 -10.77
N LYS A 207 0.35 -21.70 -11.87
CA LYS A 207 -0.25 -23.05 -11.90
C LYS A 207 0.75 -24.13 -11.54
N GLU A 208 2.03 -23.82 -11.69
CA GLU A 208 3.16 -24.70 -11.40
C GLU A 208 4.24 -23.93 -10.62
N SER A 209 5.10 -24.65 -9.89
CA SER A 209 6.27 -24.07 -9.22
C SER A 209 7.43 -23.94 -10.18
N GLY A 210 8.21 -22.84 -10.09
CA GLY A 210 9.37 -22.62 -10.97
C GLY A 210 9.97 -21.24 -10.78
N ILE A 211 10.62 -20.73 -11.82
CA ILE A 211 11.20 -19.39 -11.86
C ILE A 211 10.36 -18.53 -12.80
N PHE A 212 9.79 -17.47 -12.26
CA PHE A 212 9.06 -16.47 -13.06
C PHE A 212 10.04 -15.51 -13.75
N VAL A 213 9.87 -15.31 -15.03
CA VAL A 213 10.59 -14.34 -15.85
C VAL A 213 9.58 -13.38 -16.46
N SER A 214 9.63 -12.13 -16.04
CA SER A 214 8.73 -11.09 -16.57
C SER A 214 9.05 -10.79 -18.03
N ALA A 215 8.00 -10.63 -18.83
CA ALA A 215 8.06 -10.16 -20.22
C ALA A 215 7.61 -8.69 -20.35
N VAL A 216 7.19 -8.08 -19.25
CA VAL A 216 6.82 -6.65 -19.20
C VAL A 216 7.83 -5.88 -18.35
N ASP A 217 8.25 -4.71 -18.83
CA ASP A 217 9.25 -3.87 -18.17
C ASP A 217 8.66 -3.00 -17.06
N SER A 218 7.36 -2.75 -17.11
CA SER A 218 6.68 -1.88 -16.14
C SER A 218 5.20 -2.22 -16.02
N MET A 219 4.62 -1.86 -14.89
CA MET A 219 3.18 -1.86 -14.69
C MET A 219 2.52 -0.74 -15.51
N GLY A 220 1.26 -0.92 -15.87
CA GLY A 220 0.50 0.04 -16.67
C GLY A 220 -0.50 -0.64 -17.62
N ARG A 221 -0.90 0.10 -18.66
CA ARG A 221 -1.92 -0.38 -19.61
C ARG A 221 -1.41 -1.55 -20.46
N ILE A 222 -2.27 -2.55 -20.59
CA ILE A 222 -2.04 -3.75 -21.40
C ILE A 222 -3.32 -4.13 -22.17
N GLY A 223 -3.14 -4.84 -23.28
CA GLY A 223 -4.23 -5.47 -24.03
C GLY A 223 -4.43 -6.93 -23.67
N ILE A 224 -5.61 -7.46 -23.99
CA ILE A 224 -5.89 -8.90 -23.94
C ILE A 224 -4.83 -9.66 -24.74
N GLY A 225 -4.35 -10.78 -24.21
CA GLY A 225 -3.29 -11.58 -24.82
C GLY A 225 -1.88 -11.01 -24.65
N THR A 226 -1.69 -9.85 -24.02
CA THR A 226 -0.34 -9.35 -23.71
C THR A 226 0.43 -10.39 -22.90
N HIS A 227 1.62 -10.77 -23.37
CA HIS A 227 2.52 -11.68 -22.69
C HIS A 227 3.11 -10.98 -21.46
N ILE A 228 2.73 -11.46 -20.26
CA ILE A 228 3.15 -10.90 -18.97
C ILE A 228 4.46 -11.55 -18.50
N GLY A 229 4.65 -12.83 -18.80
CA GLY A 229 5.86 -13.56 -18.45
C GLY A 229 5.71 -15.07 -18.53
N ASP A 230 6.79 -15.74 -18.26
CA ASP A 230 6.87 -17.19 -18.31
C ASP A 230 7.34 -17.75 -16.95
N ILE A 231 6.81 -18.90 -16.56
CA ILE A 231 7.39 -19.72 -15.50
C ILE A 231 8.24 -20.79 -16.19
N ILE A 232 9.52 -20.82 -15.87
CA ILE A 232 10.50 -21.73 -16.47
C ILE A 232 10.96 -22.78 -15.48
N GLU A 233 11.34 -23.92 -16.02
CA GLU A 233 11.99 -25.02 -15.33
C GLU A 233 13.42 -25.15 -15.91
N PRO A 234 14.47 -24.77 -15.09
CA PRO A 234 15.83 -24.63 -15.62
C PRO A 234 16.57 -25.96 -15.86
N ILE A 235 16.17 -27.07 -15.22
CA ILE A 235 16.88 -28.36 -15.34
C ILE A 235 16.67 -28.96 -16.75
N GLU A 236 15.42 -28.88 -17.24
CA GLU A 236 15.07 -29.36 -18.57
C GLU A 236 15.07 -28.26 -19.64
N GLY A 237 15.27 -27.00 -19.23
CA GLY A 237 15.33 -25.84 -20.13
C GLY A 237 14.01 -25.55 -20.83
N ARG A 238 12.88 -25.69 -20.16
CA ARG A 238 11.55 -25.52 -20.74
C ARG A 238 10.70 -24.47 -20.04
N ILE A 239 9.80 -23.86 -20.81
CA ILE A 239 8.71 -23.05 -20.26
C ILE A 239 7.61 -24.02 -19.82
N ILE A 240 7.21 -23.93 -18.54
CA ILE A 240 6.15 -24.76 -17.96
C ILE A 240 4.81 -24.04 -17.88
N GLN A 241 4.83 -22.72 -17.87
CA GLN A 241 3.63 -21.90 -17.96
C GLN A 241 3.92 -20.57 -18.64
N ARG A 242 3.13 -20.22 -19.66
CA ARG A 242 3.06 -18.88 -20.21
C ARG A 242 1.90 -18.14 -19.56
N ILE A 243 2.11 -16.88 -19.19
CA ILE A 243 1.12 -16.03 -18.54
C ILE A 243 0.82 -14.86 -19.46
N GLU A 244 -0.45 -14.73 -19.81
CA GLU A 244 -0.97 -13.69 -20.69
C GLU A 244 -2.14 -12.96 -20.01
N SER A 245 -2.36 -11.71 -20.38
CA SER A 245 -3.50 -10.96 -19.86
C SER A 245 -4.82 -11.53 -20.42
N PRO A 246 -5.79 -11.83 -19.56
CA PRO A 246 -7.12 -12.30 -20.00
C PRO A 246 -8.01 -11.17 -20.52
N THR A 247 -7.62 -9.91 -20.34
CA THR A 247 -8.45 -8.73 -20.62
C THR A 247 -7.60 -7.51 -21.00
N ASP A 248 -8.23 -6.55 -21.65
CA ASP A 248 -7.69 -5.20 -21.74
C ASP A 248 -7.80 -4.53 -20.36
N GLY A 249 -6.76 -3.77 -19.97
CA GLY A 249 -6.76 -3.15 -18.65
C GLY A 249 -5.43 -2.57 -18.20
N ILE A 250 -5.18 -2.60 -16.91
CA ILE A 250 -3.91 -2.20 -16.32
C ILE A 250 -3.36 -3.30 -15.41
N ILE A 251 -2.06 -3.56 -15.51
CA ILE A 251 -1.32 -4.29 -14.47
C ILE A 251 -0.98 -3.27 -13.38
N PHE A 252 -1.46 -3.49 -12.16
CA PHE A 252 -1.15 -2.63 -11.01
C PHE A 252 -0.40 -3.36 -9.89
N THR A 253 -0.20 -4.68 -10.04
CA THR A 253 0.66 -5.52 -9.20
C THR A 253 1.36 -6.51 -10.11
N LEU A 254 2.68 -6.67 -9.92
CA LEU A 254 3.51 -7.61 -10.69
C LEU A 254 4.49 -8.34 -9.78
N ARG A 255 4.70 -9.63 -10.02
CA ARG A 255 5.67 -10.45 -9.32
C ARG A 255 7.08 -9.90 -9.49
N GLU A 256 7.77 -9.64 -8.37
CA GLU A 256 9.16 -9.18 -8.32
C GLU A 256 10.12 -10.31 -7.93
N ASN A 257 9.78 -11.09 -6.89
CA ASN A 257 10.60 -12.23 -6.49
C ASN A 257 10.39 -13.38 -7.49
N PRO A 258 11.44 -13.82 -8.21
CA PRO A 258 11.30 -14.78 -9.31
C PRO A 258 10.96 -16.20 -8.86
N VAL A 259 11.26 -16.60 -7.64
CA VAL A 259 10.90 -17.92 -7.15
C VAL A 259 9.40 -17.97 -6.88
N VAL A 260 8.71 -18.89 -7.55
CA VAL A 260 7.26 -19.06 -7.39
C VAL A 260 6.90 -20.49 -7.04
N HIS A 261 5.94 -20.62 -6.15
CA HIS A 261 5.27 -21.88 -5.87
C HIS A 261 3.89 -21.86 -6.53
N LYS A 262 3.34 -23.05 -6.78
CA LYS A 262 1.97 -23.19 -7.26
C LYS A 262 1.01 -22.40 -6.38
N GLY A 263 0.15 -21.59 -6.99
CA GLY A 263 -0.77 -20.66 -6.32
C GLY A 263 -0.19 -19.28 -6.00
N ALA A 264 1.13 -19.08 -6.18
CA ALA A 264 1.73 -17.76 -5.96
C ALA A 264 1.14 -16.70 -6.89
N LEU A 265 0.89 -15.50 -6.38
CA LEU A 265 0.44 -14.36 -7.16
C LEU A 265 1.54 -13.93 -8.14
N ILE A 266 1.18 -13.77 -9.40
CA ILE A 266 2.06 -13.25 -10.46
C ILE A 266 1.69 -11.82 -10.80
N ALA A 267 0.42 -11.53 -11.03
CA ALA A 267 -0.03 -10.18 -11.34
C ALA A 267 -1.47 -9.96 -10.90
N ARG A 268 -1.82 -8.69 -10.69
CA ARG A 268 -3.22 -8.24 -10.65
C ARG A 268 -3.46 -7.33 -11.84
N VAL A 269 -4.50 -7.64 -12.57
CA VAL A 269 -4.96 -6.85 -13.73
C VAL A 269 -6.35 -6.32 -13.42
N TYR A 270 -6.51 -5.00 -13.50
CA TYR A 270 -7.81 -4.37 -13.44
C TYR A 270 -8.29 -4.07 -14.87
N GLY A 271 -9.43 -4.58 -15.22
CA GLY A 271 -10.01 -4.41 -16.54
C GLY A 271 -11.28 -5.25 -16.68
N GLY A 272 -11.74 -5.39 -17.91
CA GLY A 272 -12.85 -6.28 -18.25
C GLY A 272 -14.23 -5.73 -17.85
N ARG A 273 -14.93 -5.32 -18.84
CA ARG A 273 -16.38 -5.54 -19.04
C ARG A 273 -16.56 -6.12 -20.43
#